data_e24a93bbc2060a730c693973320d78e6
#
_entry.id   e24a93bbc2060a730c693973320d78e6
#
_cell.length_a   1.000
_cell.length_b   1.000
_cell.length_c   1.000
_cell.angle_alpha   90.00
_cell.angle_beta   90.00
_cell.angle_gamma   90.00
#
_symmetry.space_group_name_H-M   'P 1'
#
loop_
_entity.id
_entity.type
_entity.pdbx_description
1 polymer ?
#
loop_
_entity_poly.entity_id
_entity_poly.type
_entity_poly.pdbx_seq_one_letter_code
_entity_poly.pdbx_strand_id
1 'polypeptide(L)'
;AKPLEEYIRRSISGGFQRYATLKLSALLHDIAKPHKAKHIDGRLRFFGHEKKGAALFAKIADRLRLSREEIQLGAKIIASHLRPGNLAKQLPVSDRAVYRFFRDLGEDGVGVLLVALSDHQSYMKKSRRWNRREPSIKTVCYLLDHYYRQKTTAAPPKLISGHDVMKALKIPPGPQVGQFLDQIQMFQAEGKITTKAKAMVAFAKIKPAKIAG
;
A
#
# COMPACT_ATOMS: atom_id res chain seq x y z
N ALA A 1 -5.09 -12.42 -15.72
CA ALA A 1 -3.73 -13.04 -15.68
C ALA A 1 -2.70 -12.14 -16.38
N LYS A 2 -2.93 -11.71 -17.66
CA LYS A 2 -1.96 -10.91 -18.44
C LYS A 2 -1.38 -9.68 -17.70
N PRO A 3 -2.16 -8.75 -17.11
CA PRO A 3 -1.60 -7.55 -16.49
C PRO A 3 -0.68 -7.85 -15.29
N LEU A 4 -0.95 -8.93 -14.56
CA LEU A 4 -0.14 -9.34 -13.43
C LEU A 4 1.19 -9.98 -13.90
N GLU A 5 1.14 -10.76 -14.96
CA GLU A 5 2.33 -11.32 -15.60
C GLU A 5 3.25 -10.23 -16.15
N GLU A 6 2.69 -9.24 -16.83
CA GLU A 6 3.43 -8.06 -17.29
C GLU A 6 4.09 -7.30 -16.12
N TYR A 7 3.37 -7.13 -15.00
CA TYR A 7 3.91 -6.50 -13.81
C TYR A 7 5.14 -7.24 -13.27
N ILE A 8 5.07 -8.57 -13.11
CA ILE A 8 6.15 -9.36 -12.51
C ILE A 8 7.36 -9.53 -13.45
N ARG A 9 7.13 -9.51 -14.77
CA ARG A 9 8.20 -9.64 -15.80
C ARG A 9 8.88 -8.32 -16.12
N ARG A 10 8.33 -7.17 -15.69
CA ARG A 10 8.92 -5.87 -15.97
C ARG A 10 10.30 -5.77 -15.33
N SER A 11 11.28 -5.32 -16.13
CA SER A 11 12.63 -5.03 -15.64
C SER A 11 12.63 -3.84 -14.71
N ILE A 12 13.48 -3.89 -13.69
CA ILE A 12 13.85 -2.79 -12.83
C ILE A 12 15.23 -2.33 -13.27
N SER A 13 15.63 -1.12 -12.95
CA SER A 13 16.97 -0.63 -13.19
C SER A 13 18.01 -1.62 -12.61
N GLY A 14 19.07 -1.92 -13.37
CA GLY A 14 20.05 -2.93 -12.98
C GLY A 14 19.92 -4.29 -13.69
N GLY A 15 18.87 -4.48 -14.52
CA GLY A 15 18.73 -5.66 -15.38
C GLY A 15 17.98 -6.85 -14.77
N PHE A 16 17.68 -6.80 -13.46
CA PHE A 16 16.83 -7.81 -12.84
C PHE A 16 15.36 -7.56 -13.12
N GLN A 17 14.61 -8.64 -13.31
CA GLN A 17 13.15 -8.55 -13.38
C GLN A 17 12.58 -8.33 -11.99
N ARG A 18 11.46 -7.60 -11.91
CA ARG A 18 10.69 -7.37 -10.67
C ARG A 18 10.42 -8.67 -9.89
N TYR A 19 10.23 -9.76 -10.62
CA TYR A 19 10.08 -11.11 -10.09
C TYR A 19 11.20 -11.55 -9.12
N ALA A 20 12.47 -11.25 -9.41
CA ALA A 20 13.59 -11.61 -8.53
C ALA A 20 13.51 -10.86 -7.20
N THR A 21 13.25 -9.55 -7.26
CA THR A 21 13.06 -8.70 -6.06
C THR A 21 11.84 -9.15 -5.24
N LEU A 22 10.73 -9.52 -5.89
CA LEU A 22 9.54 -10.06 -5.21
C LEU A 22 9.85 -11.37 -4.47
N LYS A 23 10.57 -12.28 -5.09
CA LYS A 23 10.99 -13.56 -4.45
C LYS A 23 11.88 -13.31 -3.24
N LEU A 24 12.87 -12.44 -3.38
CA LEU A 24 13.76 -12.08 -2.28
C LEU A 24 13.00 -11.40 -1.14
N SER A 25 12.05 -10.53 -1.48
CA SER A 25 11.17 -9.89 -0.49
C SER A 25 10.29 -10.93 0.22
N ALA A 26 9.71 -11.88 -0.50
CA ALA A 26 8.91 -12.95 0.08
C ALA A 26 9.74 -13.87 1.00
N LEU A 27 11.01 -14.14 0.64
CA LEU A 27 11.91 -14.92 1.48
C LEU A 27 12.27 -14.19 2.79
N LEU A 28 12.47 -12.89 2.72
CA LEU A 28 13.02 -12.08 3.82
C LEU A 28 11.97 -11.24 4.56
N HIS A 29 10.67 -11.30 4.21
CA HIS A 29 9.65 -10.42 4.80
C HIS A 29 9.56 -10.50 6.32
N ASP A 30 9.85 -11.67 6.88
CA ASP A 30 9.76 -11.98 8.31
C ASP A 30 11.13 -12.05 9.02
N ILE A 31 12.22 -11.68 8.37
CA ILE A 31 13.60 -11.84 8.86
C ILE A 31 13.84 -11.16 10.23
N ALA A 32 13.07 -10.14 10.57
CA ALA A 32 13.21 -9.42 11.82
C ALA A 32 12.33 -9.95 12.97
N LYS A 33 11.53 -11.01 12.78
CA LYS A 33 10.71 -11.60 13.86
C LYS A 33 11.53 -11.99 15.08
N PRO A 34 12.70 -12.65 14.97
CA PRO A 34 13.53 -12.97 16.13
C PRO A 34 13.96 -11.73 16.92
N HIS A 35 14.23 -10.60 16.24
CA HIS A 35 14.64 -9.34 16.88
C HIS A 35 13.50 -8.59 17.57
N LYS A 36 12.25 -8.95 17.28
CA LYS A 36 11.04 -8.29 17.77
C LYS A 36 10.14 -9.20 18.60
N ALA A 37 10.60 -10.41 18.88
CA ALA A 37 9.90 -11.38 19.69
C ALA A 37 9.72 -10.87 21.14
N LYS A 38 8.45 -10.74 21.56
CA LYS A 38 8.08 -10.38 22.95
C LYS A 38 6.84 -11.17 23.36
N HIS A 39 6.83 -11.64 24.61
CA HIS A 39 5.62 -12.19 25.21
C HIS A 39 4.78 -11.04 25.77
N ILE A 40 3.55 -10.93 25.29
CA ILE A 40 2.57 -9.92 25.73
C ILE A 40 1.26 -10.66 25.92
N ASP A 41 0.68 -10.57 27.11
CA ASP A 41 -0.57 -11.26 27.50
C ASP A 41 -0.54 -12.76 27.17
N GLY A 42 0.55 -13.45 27.54
CA GLY A 42 0.76 -14.88 27.32
C GLY A 42 0.92 -15.31 25.86
N ARG A 43 1.06 -14.36 24.92
CA ARG A 43 1.21 -14.62 23.47
C ARG A 43 2.50 -14.03 22.93
N LEU A 44 3.19 -14.80 22.10
CA LEU A 44 4.36 -14.29 21.37
C LEU A 44 3.90 -13.30 20.27
N ARG A 45 4.47 -12.08 20.34
CA ARG A 45 4.19 -10.96 19.44
C ARG A 45 5.48 -10.45 18.81
N PHE A 46 5.36 -9.82 17.62
CA PHE A 46 6.49 -9.35 16.81
C PHE A 46 6.28 -7.92 16.31
N PHE A 47 5.74 -7.03 17.15
CA PHE A 47 5.39 -5.67 16.72
C PHE A 47 6.59 -4.90 16.15
N GLY A 48 6.43 -4.32 14.96
CA GLY A 48 7.44 -3.53 14.27
C GLY A 48 8.51 -4.37 13.55
N HIS A 49 8.29 -5.71 13.41
CA HIS A 49 9.20 -6.54 12.62
C HIS A 49 9.20 -6.16 11.13
N GLU A 50 8.11 -5.63 10.61
CA GLU A 50 7.99 -5.18 9.22
C GLU A 50 8.94 -4.00 8.93
N LYS A 51 9.01 -3.01 9.82
CA LYS A 51 9.93 -1.86 9.69
C LYS A 51 11.38 -2.27 9.89
N LYS A 52 11.67 -3.06 10.90
CA LYS A 52 13.01 -3.58 11.15
C LYS A 52 13.47 -4.51 10.04
N GLY A 53 12.55 -5.35 9.51
CA GLY A 53 12.79 -6.26 8.39
C GLY A 53 13.15 -5.50 7.12
N ALA A 54 12.45 -4.42 6.80
CA ALA A 54 12.78 -3.56 5.66
C ALA A 54 14.20 -2.97 5.76
N ALA A 55 14.61 -2.53 6.94
CA ALA A 55 15.96 -2.03 7.15
C ALA A 55 17.04 -3.12 7.04
N LEU A 56 16.76 -4.33 7.52
CA LEU A 56 17.66 -5.49 7.35
C LEU A 56 17.74 -5.91 5.89
N PHE A 57 16.60 -5.98 5.20
CA PHE A 57 16.55 -6.26 3.77
C PHE A 57 17.42 -5.29 2.98
N ALA A 58 17.31 -3.98 3.22
CA ALA A 58 18.08 -2.99 2.51
C ALA A 58 19.60 -3.23 2.65
N LYS A 59 20.08 -3.59 3.85
CA LYS A 59 21.49 -3.94 4.07
C LYS A 59 21.91 -5.21 3.33
N ILE A 60 21.06 -6.24 3.32
CA ILE A 60 21.35 -7.50 2.61
C ILE A 60 21.36 -7.25 1.11
N ALA A 61 20.37 -6.54 0.58
CA ALA A 61 20.24 -6.24 -0.83
C ALA A 61 21.42 -5.37 -1.36
N ASP A 62 21.88 -4.41 -0.54
CA ASP A 62 23.07 -3.61 -0.86
C ASP A 62 24.34 -4.48 -0.95
N ARG A 63 24.53 -5.40 -0.01
CA ARG A 63 25.65 -6.38 -0.06
C ARG A 63 25.57 -7.31 -1.27
N LEU A 64 24.36 -7.64 -1.73
CA LEU A 64 24.10 -8.42 -2.94
C LEU A 64 24.21 -7.58 -4.23
N ARG A 65 24.57 -6.30 -4.11
CA ARG A 65 24.72 -5.37 -5.24
C ARG A 65 23.43 -5.18 -6.05
N LEU A 66 22.28 -5.23 -5.40
CA LEU A 66 21.02 -4.83 -6.04
C LEU A 66 21.05 -3.32 -6.32
N SER A 67 20.32 -2.90 -7.36
CA SER A 67 20.15 -1.48 -7.69
C SER A 67 19.34 -0.75 -6.59
N ARG A 68 19.46 0.56 -6.55
CA ARG A 68 18.73 1.40 -5.59
C ARG A 68 17.22 1.21 -5.68
N GLU A 69 16.68 1.08 -6.89
CA GLU A 69 15.25 0.86 -7.12
C GLU A 69 14.80 -0.51 -6.62
N GLU A 70 15.61 -1.54 -6.80
CA GLU A 70 15.31 -2.89 -6.29
C GLU A 70 15.31 -2.92 -4.77
N ILE A 71 16.29 -2.24 -4.13
CA ILE A 71 16.37 -2.10 -2.68
C ILE A 71 15.14 -1.36 -2.16
N GLN A 72 14.76 -0.25 -2.78
CA GLN A 72 13.59 0.54 -2.38
C GLN A 72 12.29 -0.24 -2.54
N LEU A 73 12.10 -0.95 -3.66
CA LEU A 73 10.94 -1.79 -3.90
C LEU A 73 10.81 -2.88 -2.83
N GLY A 74 11.87 -3.66 -2.62
CA GLY A 74 11.83 -4.76 -1.66
C GLY A 74 11.62 -4.28 -0.22
N ALA A 75 12.29 -3.21 0.20
CA ALA A 75 12.10 -2.60 1.51
C ALA A 75 10.67 -2.09 1.71
N LYS A 76 10.08 -1.43 0.70
CA LYS A 76 8.68 -0.96 0.72
C LYS A 76 7.71 -2.13 0.85
N ILE A 77 7.92 -3.21 0.10
CA ILE A 77 7.10 -4.42 0.18
C ILE A 77 7.15 -5.01 1.58
N ILE A 78 8.35 -5.20 2.14
CA ILE A 78 8.53 -5.78 3.47
C ILE A 78 7.90 -4.88 4.56
N ALA A 79 8.12 -3.56 4.48
CA ALA A 79 7.51 -2.62 5.43
C ALA A 79 5.98 -2.63 5.42
N SER A 80 5.37 -3.05 4.30
CA SER A 80 3.92 -2.96 4.08
C SER A 80 3.21 -4.32 4.02
N HIS A 81 3.91 -5.45 4.14
CA HIS A 81 3.34 -6.79 3.92
C HIS A 81 2.17 -7.15 4.84
N LEU A 82 2.07 -6.53 6.01
CA LEU A 82 0.95 -6.74 6.94
C LEU A 82 -0.33 -5.99 6.56
N ARG A 83 -0.25 -4.97 5.68
CA ARG A 83 -1.40 -4.10 5.36
C ARG A 83 -2.59 -4.87 4.78
N PRO A 84 -2.44 -5.82 3.83
CA PRO A 84 -3.57 -6.60 3.31
C PRO A 84 -4.27 -7.41 4.39
N GLY A 85 -3.51 -8.05 5.29
CA GLY A 85 -4.06 -8.80 6.41
C GLY A 85 -4.78 -7.92 7.44
N ASN A 86 -4.32 -6.67 7.64
CA ASN A 86 -5.00 -5.71 8.51
C ASN A 86 -6.31 -5.21 7.89
N LEU A 87 -6.35 -4.98 6.57
CA LEU A 87 -7.58 -4.63 5.85
C LEU A 87 -8.61 -5.75 5.90
N ALA A 88 -8.18 -7.00 5.84
CA ALA A 88 -9.05 -8.17 5.91
C ALA A 88 -9.78 -8.34 7.25
N LYS A 89 -9.39 -7.61 8.30
CA LYS A 89 -10.08 -7.62 9.60
C LYS A 89 -11.38 -6.82 9.61
N GLN A 90 -11.56 -5.92 8.62
CA GLN A 90 -12.70 -5.01 8.51
C GLN A 90 -13.32 -5.15 7.11
N LEU A 91 -14.07 -6.22 6.89
CA LEU A 91 -14.79 -6.44 5.63
C LEU A 91 -16.21 -5.86 5.70
N PRO A 92 -16.73 -5.32 4.60
CA PRO A 92 -16.07 -5.12 3.31
C PRO A 92 -15.01 -4.02 3.36
N VAL A 93 -13.94 -4.16 2.55
CA VAL A 93 -12.92 -3.11 2.43
C VAL A 93 -13.54 -1.88 1.77
N SER A 94 -13.46 -0.73 2.44
CA SER A 94 -14.04 0.52 1.92
C SER A 94 -13.20 1.12 0.79
N ASP A 95 -13.84 1.90 -0.11
CA ASP A 95 -13.16 2.62 -1.19
C ASP A 95 -12.06 3.56 -0.66
N ARG A 96 -12.30 4.18 0.50
CA ARG A 96 -11.28 4.98 1.22
C ARG A 96 -10.05 4.15 1.57
N ALA A 97 -10.23 2.91 2.01
CA ALA A 97 -9.11 2.02 2.36
C ALA A 97 -8.35 1.55 1.11
N VAL A 98 -9.07 1.26 0.02
CA VAL A 98 -8.48 0.99 -1.30
C VAL A 98 -7.64 2.17 -1.77
N TYR A 99 -8.22 3.38 -1.78
CA TYR A 99 -7.52 4.61 -2.17
C TYR A 99 -6.25 4.82 -1.35
N ARG A 100 -6.34 4.78 -0.01
CA ARG A 100 -5.17 4.97 0.87
C ARG A 100 -4.09 3.92 0.63
N PHE A 101 -4.48 2.68 0.37
CA PHE A 101 -3.52 1.62 0.08
C PHE A 101 -2.69 1.94 -1.17
N PHE A 102 -3.35 2.31 -2.28
CA PHE A 102 -2.65 2.60 -3.54
C PHE A 102 -2.06 4.02 -3.60
N ARG A 103 -2.62 5.00 -2.88
CA ARG A 103 -2.00 6.31 -2.71
C ARG A 103 -0.60 6.19 -2.09
N ASP A 104 -0.46 5.38 -1.05
CA ASP A 104 0.79 5.23 -0.30
C ASP A 104 1.80 4.34 -1.04
N LEU A 105 1.33 3.35 -1.75
CA LEU A 105 2.17 2.32 -2.36
C LEU A 105 2.33 2.46 -3.86
N GLY A 106 1.40 3.14 -4.53
CA GLY A 106 1.38 3.21 -5.99
C GLY A 106 1.28 1.82 -6.60
N GLU A 107 2.01 1.61 -7.68
CA GLU A 107 2.14 0.33 -8.37
C GLU A 107 2.79 -0.77 -7.49
N ASP A 108 3.66 -0.39 -6.55
CA ASP A 108 4.34 -1.33 -5.66
C ASP A 108 3.36 -2.06 -4.73
N GLY A 109 2.15 -1.50 -4.56
CA GLY A 109 1.04 -2.16 -3.85
C GLY A 109 0.71 -3.54 -4.42
N VAL A 110 0.85 -3.73 -5.74
CA VAL A 110 0.69 -5.05 -6.37
C VAL A 110 1.72 -6.05 -5.82
N GLY A 111 2.98 -5.63 -5.68
CA GLY A 111 4.03 -6.46 -5.07
C GLY A 111 3.73 -6.83 -3.62
N VAL A 112 3.22 -5.87 -2.84
CA VAL A 112 2.78 -6.12 -1.44
C VAL A 112 1.67 -7.18 -1.41
N LEU A 113 0.68 -7.10 -2.32
CA LEU A 113 -0.41 -8.07 -2.41
C LEU A 113 0.08 -9.46 -2.78
N LEU A 114 1.03 -9.56 -3.72
CA LEU A 114 1.62 -10.83 -4.14
C LEU A 114 2.42 -11.50 -3.00
N VAL A 115 3.22 -10.73 -2.26
CA VAL A 115 3.98 -11.27 -1.13
C VAL A 115 3.03 -11.71 -0.01
N ALA A 116 1.99 -10.92 0.31
CA ALA A 116 0.98 -11.31 1.29
C ALA A 116 0.24 -12.59 0.87
N LEU A 117 -0.08 -12.77 -0.43
CA LEU A 117 -0.69 -13.99 -0.95
C LEU A 117 0.25 -15.20 -0.83
N SER A 118 1.53 -15.01 -1.15
CA SER A 118 2.56 -16.07 -1.03
C SER A 118 2.74 -16.52 0.42
N ASP A 119 2.77 -15.57 1.36
CA ASP A 119 2.82 -15.87 2.79
C ASP A 119 1.59 -16.67 3.23
N HIS A 120 0.39 -16.27 2.83
CA HIS A 120 -0.82 -17.06 3.11
C HIS A 120 -0.76 -18.47 2.55
N GLN A 121 -0.28 -18.65 1.31
CA GLN A 121 -0.17 -19.96 0.69
C GLN A 121 0.84 -20.87 1.39
N SER A 122 1.92 -20.32 1.95
CA SER A 122 2.92 -21.11 2.68
C SER A 122 2.35 -21.84 3.90
N TYR A 123 1.35 -21.25 4.54
CA TYR A 123 0.66 -21.86 5.69
C TYR A 123 -0.46 -22.84 5.30
N MET A 124 -0.96 -22.77 4.05
CA MET A 124 -2.10 -23.60 3.63
C MET A 124 -1.77 -25.07 3.53
N LYS A 125 -0.56 -25.41 3.12
CA LYS A 125 -0.09 -26.80 3.03
C LYS A 125 0.04 -27.49 4.39
N LYS A 126 0.07 -26.75 5.49
CA LYS A 126 0.33 -27.26 6.86
C LYS A 126 -0.88 -27.24 7.80
N SER A 127 -2.01 -26.64 7.46
CA SER A 127 -3.13 -26.53 8.39
C SER A 127 -4.49 -26.75 7.75
N ARG A 128 -5.37 -27.54 8.45
CA ARG A 128 -6.81 -27.67 8.16
C ARG A 128 -7.61 -26.36 8.39
N ARG A 129 -6.95 -25.21 8.60
CA ARG A 129 -7.58 -23.92 8.94
C ARG A 129 -7.79 -23.04 7.70
N TRP A 130 -8.17 -23.62 6.57
CA TRP A 130 -8.51 -22.92 5.34
C TRP A 130 -9.49 -21.74 5.57
N ASN A 131 -10.59 -22.01 6.30
CA ASN A 131 -11.69 -21.04 6.45
C ASN A 131 -11.32 -19.75 7.19
N ARG A 132 -10.28 -19.73 8.04
CA ARG A 132 -9.84 -18.50 8.74
C ARG A 132 -9.05 -17.54 7.87
N ARG A 133 -8.58 -17.95 6.69
CA ARG A 133 -7.70 -17.16 5.79
C ARG A 133 -8.39 -16.68 4.54
N GLU A 134 -9.58 -17.17 4.26
CA GLU A 134 -10.40 -16.74 3.15
C GLU A 134 -10.59 -15.20 3.10
N PRO A 135 -10.81 -14.48 4.21
CA PRO A 135 -10.91 -13.03 4.21
C PRO A 135 -9.67 -12.32 3.64
N SER A 136 -8.46 -12.81 3.95
CA SER A 136 -7.22 -12.22 3.44
C SER A 136 -7.05 -12.42 1.94
N ILE A 137 -7.37 -13.61 1.43
CA ILE A 137 -7.33 -13.90 -0.01
C ILE A 137 -8.37 -13.05 -0.75
N LYS A 138 -9.61 -12.98 -0.24
CA LYS A 138 -10.67 -12.13 -0.78
C LYS A 138 -10.23 -10.67 -0.83
N THR A 139 -9.59 -10.18 0.23
CA THR A 139 -9.06 -8.82 0.29
C THR A 139 -7.99 -8.58 -0.77
N VAL A 140 -7.04 -9.49 -0.95
CA VAL A 140 -5.99 -9.39 -1.98
C VAL A 140 -6.63 -9.36 -3.37
N CYS A 141 -7.55 -10.29 -3.68
CA CYS A 141 -8.24 -10.32 -4.97
C CYS A 141 -9.05 -9.04 -5.22
N TYR A 142 -9.75 -8.55 -4.20
CA TYR A 142 -10.53 -7.31 -4.26
C TYR A 142 -9.64 -6.10 -4.58
N LEU A 143 -8.51 -5.94 -3.87
CA LEU A 143 -7.57 -4.85 -4.11
C LEU A 143 -6.93 -4.93 -5.51
N LEU A 144 -6.57 -6.12 -5.99
CA LEU A 144 -6.05 -6.32 -7.35
C LEU A 144 -7.10 -5.97 -8.41
N ASP A 145 -8.36 -6.37 -8.20
CA ASP A 145 -9.46 -6.02 -9.11
C ASP A 145 -9.65 -4.51 -9.20
N HIS A 146 -9.65 -3.81 -8.07
CA HIS A 146 -9.73 -2.35 -8.04
C HIS A 146 -8.55 -1.69 -8.74
N TYR A 147 -7.34 -2.19 -8.55
CA TYR A 147 -6.16 -1.65 -9.21
C TYR A 147 -6.22 -1.78 -10.74
N TYR A 148 -6.65 -2.94 -11.24
CA TYR A 148 -6.61 -3.20 -12.67
C TYR A 148 -7.89 -2.83 -13.42
N ARG A 149 -9.06 -2.91 -12.78
CA ARG A 149 -10.36 -2.69 -13.43
C ARG A 149 -11.07 -1.42 -12.98
N GLN A 150 -10.87 -1.00 -11.72
CA GLN A 150 -11.54 0.13 -11.12
C GLN A 150 -10.54 1.24 -10.77
N LYS A 151 -9.74 1.67 -11.75
CA LYS A 151 -8.68 2.67 -11.56
C LYS A 151 -9.16 3.97 -10.91
N THR A 152 -10.42 4.33 -11.09
CA THR A 152 -11.03 5.54 -10.50
C THR A 152 -11.08 5.49 -8.98
N THR A 153 -11.20 4.31 -8.37
CA THR A 153 -11.15 4.16 -6.90
C THR A 153 -9.71 4.07 -6.41
N ALA A 154 -8.88 3.28 -7.08
CA ALA A 154 -7.48 3.09 -6.66
C ALA A 154 -6.61 4.33 -6.91
N ALA A 155 -6.84 5.03 -8.02
CA ALA A 155 -6.12 6.24 -8.42
C ALA A 155 -7.08 7.19 -9.17
N PRO A 156 -7.92 7.96 -8.45
CA PRO A 156 -8.86 8.88 -9.08
C PRO A 156 -8.12 9.97 -9.85
N PRO A 157 -8.64 10.39 -11.03
CA PRO A 157 -8.02 11.45 -11.81
C PRO A 157 -8.05 12.76 -11.02
N LYS A 158 -7.00 13.58 -11.17
CA LYS A 158 -6.94 14.88 -10.48
C LYS A 158 -7.94 15.86 -11.10
N LEU A 159 -9.06 16.14 -10.42
CA LEU A 159 -10.06 17.12 -10.83
C LEU A 159 -9.60 18.57 -10.59
N ILE A 160 -8.70 18.77 -9.63
CA ILE A 160 -8.21 20.08 -9.22
C ILE A 160 -6.70 20.04 -9.03
N SER A 161 -6.07 21.19 -9.20
CA SER A 161 -4.65 21.41 -8.97
C SER A 161 -4.36 22.09 -7.64
N GLY A 162 -3.11 22.10 -7.21
CA GLY A 162 -2.68 22.90 -6.05
C GLY A 162 -2.95 24.39 -6.23
N HIS A 163 -2.87 24.90 -7.47
CA HIS A 163 -3.18 26.29 -7.79
C HIS A 163 -4.69 26.60 -7.55
N ASP A 164 -5.59 25.68 -7.96
CA ASP A 164 -7.02 25.83 -7.68
C ASP A 164 -7.28 25.91 -6.18
N VAL A 165 -6.58 25.08 -5.36
CA VAL A 165 -6.70 25.08 -3.89
C VAL A 165 -6.21 26.39 -3.30
N MET A 166 -5.01 26.82 -3.67
CA MET A 166 -4.41 28.08 -3.18
C MET A 166 -5.29 29.30 -3.49
N LYS A 167 -5.82 29.37 -4.73
CA LYS A 167 -6.72 30.44 -5.17
C LYS A 167 -8.05 30.43 -4.41
N ALA A 168 -8.67 29.27 -4.23
CA ALA A 168 -9.97 29.13 -3.58
C ALA A 168 -9.92 29.44 -2.07
N LEU A 169 -8.85 29.00 -1.39
CA LEU A 169 -8.70 29.13 0.06
C LEU A 169 -7.84 30.33 0.46
N LYS A 170 -7.26 31.06 -0.49
CA LYS A 170 -6.34 32.19 -0.26
C LYS A 170 -5.17 31.81 0.66
N ILE A 171 -4.61 30.62 0.48
CA ILE A 171 -3.47 30.10 1.26
C ILE A 171 -2.20 30.05 0.43
N PRO A 172 -1.02 30.25 1.03
CA PRO A 172 0.25 30.11 0.33
C PRO A 172 0.57 28.64 -0.03
N PRO A 173 1.52 28.39 -0.93
CA PRO A 173 2.02 27.04 -1.20
C PRO A 173 2.59 26.43 0.08
N GLY A 174 2.26 25.16 0.34
CA GLY A 174 2.72 24.46 1.52
C GLY A 174 2.02 23.10 1.75
N PRO A 175 2.36 22.42 2.84
CA PRO A 175 1.81 21.08 3.16
C PRO A 175 0.27 21.04 3.25
N GLN A 176 -0.36 22.15 3.62
CA GLN A 176 -1.82 22.25 3.70
C GLN A 176 -2.48 22.03 2.34
N VAL A 177 -1.89 22.57 1.25
CA VAL A 177 -2.39 22.35 -0.12
C VAL A 177 -2.44 20.86 -0.45
N GLY A 178 -1.37 20.12 -0.10
CA GLY A 178 -1.32 18.67 -0.27
C GLY A 178 -2.40 17.93 0.52
N GLN A 179 -2.64 18.33 1.76
CA GLN A 179 -3.69 17.73 2.60
C GLN A 179 -5.10 17.93 2.00
N PHE A 180 -5.40 19.12 1.50
CA PHE A 180 -6.67 19.38 0.81
C PHE A 180 -6.82 18.54 -0.46
N LEU A 181 -5.79 18.47 -1.29
CA LEU A 181 -5.80 17.64 -2.49
C LEU A 181 -6.05 16.17 -2.15
N ASP A 182 -5.40 15.66 -1.12
CA ASP A 182 -5.57 14.28 -0.67
C ASP A 182 -7.00 14.01 -0.17
N GLN A 183 -7.60 14.93 0.57
CA GLN A 183 -8.98 14.81 1.00
C GLN A 183 -9.97 14.81 -0.18
N ILE A 184 -9.77 15.68 -1.17
CA ILE A 184 -10.61 15.71 -2.37
C ILE A 184 -10.47 14.41 -3.16
N GLN A 185 -9.25 13.90 -3.36
CA GLN A 185 -9.04 12.62 -4.04
C GLN A 185 -9.68 11.45 -3.28
N MET A 186 -9.66 11.49 -1.95
CA MET A 186 -10.34 10.50 -1.13
C MET A 186 -11.87 10.55 -1.33
N PHE A 187 -12.47 11.73 -1.40
CA PHE A 187 -13.90 11.87 -1.70
C PHE A 187 -14.23 11.49 -3.15
N GLN A 188 -13.31 11.67 -4.09
CA GLN A 188 -13.45 11.16 -5.45
C GLN A 188 -13.46 9.62 -5.47
N ALA A 189 -12.54 8.98 -4.76
CA ALA A 189 -12.49 7.52 -4.64
C ALA A 189 -13.79 6.95 -4.05
N GLU A 190 -14.40 7.67 -3.11
CA GLU A 190 -15.71 7.34 -2.51
C GLU A 190 -16.92 7.69 -3.43
N GLY A 191 -16.69 8.22 -4.62
CA GLY A 191 -17.76 8.65 -5.53
C GLY A 191 -18.52 9.91 -5.11
N LYS A 192 -18.13 10.56 -4.00
CA LYS A 192 -18.81 11.76 -3.47
C LYS A 192 -18.54 13.01 -4.30
N ILE A 193 -17.37 13.12 -4.90
CA ILE A 193 -16.94 14.21 -5.76
C ILE A 193 -16.60 13.65 -7.13
N THR A 194 -17.37 14.04 -8.15
CA THR A 194 -17.22 13.53 -9.50
C THR A 194 -16.88 14.61 -10.53
N THR A 195 -16.94 15.90 -10.12
CA THR A 195 -16.66 17.03 -11.02
C THR A 195 -15.81 18.09 -10.33
N LYS A 196 -15.11 18.93 -11.12
CA LYS A 196 -14.34 20.07 -10.61
C LYS A 196 -15.23 21.04 -9.82
N ALA A 197 -16.46 21.28 -10.29
CA ALA A 197 -17.41 22.17 -9.60
C ALA A 197 -17.75 21.64 -8.20
N LYS A 198 -18.06 20.35 -8.06
CA LYS A 198 -18.30 19.71 -6.74
C LYS A 198 -17.07 19.78 -5.84
N ALA A 199 -15.86 19.61 -6.41
CA ALA A 199 -14.62 19.74 -5.66
C ALA A 199 -14.45 21.15 -5.10
N MET A 200 -14.72 22.19 -5.90
CA MET A 200 -14.64 23.60 -5.47
C MET A 200 -15.65 23.92 -4.37
N VAL A 201 -16.87 23.42 -4.44
CA VAL A 201 -17.88 23.59 -3.38
C VAL A 201 -17.48 22.86 -2.09
N ALA A 202 -16.82 21.73 -2.19
CA ALA A 202 -16.39 20.95 -1.03
C ALA A 202 -15.35 21.72 -0.17
N PHE A 203 -14.56 22.62 -0.74
CA PHE A 203 -13.62 23.46 0.01
C PHE A 203 -14.28 24.28 1.11
N ALA A 204 -15.47 24.80 0.86
CA ALA A 204 -16.19 25.58 1.85
C ALA A 204 -16.57 24.75 3.10
N LYS A 205 -16.60 23.43 2.97
CA LYS A 205 -17.02 22.49 4.03
C LYS A 205 -15.85 21.73 4.69
N ILE A 206 -14.70 21.71 4.04
CA ILE A 206 -13.50 21.02 4.55
C ILE A 206 -12.79 21.98 5.51
N LYS A 207 -12.93 21.76 6.81
CA LYS A 207 -12.07 22.42 7.80
C LYS A 207 -10.66 21.82 7.68
N PRO A 208 -9.59 22.65 7.63
CA PRO A 208 -8.24 22.13 7.70
C PRO A 208 -8.10 21.29 8.98
N ALA A 209 -7.60 20.06 8.85
CA ALA A 209 -7.23 19.30 10.03
C ALA A 209 -6.24 20.15 10.83
N LYS A 210 -6.51 20.36 12.13
CA LYS A 210 -5.56 21.05 13.01
C LYS A 210 -4.21 20.37 12.83
N ILE A 211 -3.23 21.10 12.34
CA ILE A 211 -1.84 20.64 12.29
C ILE A 211 -1.46 20.51 13.75
N ALA A 212 -1.30 19.26 14.24
CA ALA A 212 -0.59 19.03 15.48
C ALA A 212 0.86 19.48 15.21
N GLY A 213 1.24 20.59 15.85
CA GLY A 213 2.60 21.08 15.86
C GLY A 213 3.55 20.12 16.55
#